data_ed2aa8b2c3672994c620d4e5523e2a6d
#
_entry.id   ed2aa8b2c3672994c620d4e5523e2a6d
#
_cell.length_a   1.000
_cell.length_b   1.000
_cell.length_c   1.000
_cell.angle_alpha   90.00
_cell.angle_beta   90.00
_cell.angle_gamma   90.00
#
_symmetry.space_group_name_H-M   'P 1'
#
loop_
_entity.id
_entity.type
_entity.pdbx_description
1 polymer ?
#
loop_
_entity_poly.entity_id
_entity_poly.type
_entity_poly.pdbx_seq_one_letter_code
_entity_poly.pdbx_strand_id
1 'polypeptide(L)'
;MIAEEFQMYLQLLGYNAIIVKDVKWMENTERIVTKDDIAFILSIRNSTPELARSARAARMKGAKVITCCCKSPCELEKFSDITIYGHSEQIMKVSGMTVYSRIPLLIITRTIIEYIGQ
;
A
#
# COMPACT_ATOMS: atom_id res chain seq x y z
N MET A 1 -2.84 -4.53 -10.51
CA MET A 1 -3.13 -5.98 -10.38
C MET A 1 -3.37 -6.36 -8.93
N ILE A 2 -2.36 -6.28 -8.08
CA ILE A 2 -2.53 -6.66 -6.67
C ILE A 2 -3.52 -5.74 -5.96
N ALA A 3 -3.42 -4.44 -6.18
CA ALA A 3 -4.32 -3.48 -5.56
C ALA A 3 -5.77 -3.66 -6.04
N GLU A 4 -5.97 -3.93 -7.33
CA GLU A 4 -7.30 -4.17 -7.88
C GLU A 4 -7.94 -5.43 -7.29
N GLU A 5 -7.17 -6.50 -7.16
CA GLU A 5 -7.66 -7.73 -6.55
C GLU A 5 -8.00 -7.51 -5.08
N PHE A 6 -7.13 -6.82 -4.35
CA PHE A 6 -7.37 -6.50 -2.95
C PHE A 6 -8.64 -5.66 -2.78
N GLN A 7 -8.82 -4.65 -3.64
CA GLN A 7 -10.03 -3.84 -3.65
C GLN A 7 -11.27 -4.69 -3.86
N MET A 8 -11.24 -5.57 -4.86
CA MET A 8 -12.37 -6.42 -5.20
C MET A 8 -12.80 -7.28 -4.01
N TYR A 9 -11.85 -7.93 -3.36
CA TYR A 9 -12.17 -8.77 -2.21
C TYR A 9 -12.67 -7.97 -1.02
N LEU A 10 -12.10 -6.79 -0.78
CA LEU A 10 -12.60 -5.92 0.28
C LEU A 10 -14.05 -5.49 0.02
N GLN A 11 -14.38 -5.16 -1.22
CA GLN A 11 -15.74 -4.80 -1.60
C GLN A 11 -16.70 -5.97 -1.43
N LEU A 12 -16.27 -7.18 -1.79
CA LEU A 12 -17.08 -8.39 -1.58
C LEU A 12 -17.34 -8.65 -0.10
N LEU A 13 -16.43 -8.23 0.77
CA LEU A 13 -16.58 -8.35 2.22
C LEU A 13 -17.38 -7.20 2.83
N GLY A 14 -17.85 -6.25 2.01
CA GLY A 14 -18.69 -5.16 2.47
C GLY A 14 -17.95 -3.86 2.80
N TYR A 15 -16.67 -3.78 2.52
CA TYR A 15 -15.90 -2.56 2.78
C TYR A 15 -15.95 -1.62 1.58
N ASN A 16 -15.95 -0.33 1.84
CA ASN A 16 -15.87 0.69 0.80
C ASN A 16 -14.40 0.96 0.48
N ALA A 17 -13.87 0.23 -0.49
CA ALA A 17 -12.46 0.32 -0.87
C ALA A 17 -12.29 1.09 -2.18
N ILE A 18 -11.36 2.05 -2.17
CA ILE A 18 -11.06 2.91 -3.31
C ILE A 18 -9.57 2.78 -3.62
N ILE A 19 -9.24 2.61 -4.90
CA ILE A 19 -7.84 2.58 -5.33
C ILE A 19 -7.41 3.98 -5.76
N VAL A 20 -6.21 4.37 -5.31
CA VAL A 20 -5.57 5.60 -5.75
C VAL A 20 -4.22 5.23 -6.36
N LYS A 21 -4.12 5.31 -7.68
CA LYS A 21 -2.89 5.02 -8.42
C LYS A 21 -2.26 6.27 -9.03
N ASP A 22 -3.07 7.25 -9.33
CA ASP A 22 -2.64 8.46 -10.00
C ASP A 22 -1.95 9.39 -9.01
N VAL A 23 -0.80 9.93 -9.41
CA VAL A 23 -0.01 10.85 -8.59
C VAL A 23 -0.83 12.08 -8.21
N LYS A 24 -1.65 12.60 -9.13
CA LYS A 24 -2.48 13.78 -8.83
C LYS A 24 -3.51 13.48 -7.75
N TRP A 25 -4.06 12.27 -7.73
CA TRP A 25 -4.96 11.85 -6.67
C TRP A 25 -4.22 11.71 -5.34
N MET A 26 -2.98 11.20 -5.38
CA MET A 26 -2.15 11.10 -4.18
C MET A 26 -1.85 12.48 -3.58
N GLU A 27 -1.65 13.48 -4.42
CA GLU A 27 -1.40 14.85 -3.98
C GLU A 27 -2.64 15.50 -3.32
N ASN A 28 -3.81 14.92 -3.51
CA ASN A 28 -5.06 15.40 -2.95
C ASN A 28 -5.59 14.49 -1.83
N THR A 29 -4.73 13.73 -1.20
CA THR A 29 -5.09 12.78 -0.15
C THR A 29 -5.89 13.44 0.97
N GLU A 30 -5.52 14.67 1.38
CA GLU A 30 -6.21 15.36 2.45
C GLU A 30 -7.68 15.69 2.11
N ARG A 31 -8.05 15.65 0.84
CA ARG A 31 -9.44 15.88 0.39
C ARG A 31 -10.24 14.60 0.28
N ILE A 32 -9.56 13.45 0.23
CA ILE A 32 -10.19 12.16 0.01
C ILE A 32 -10.36 11.42 1.33
N VAL A 33 -9.37 11.52 2.20
CA VAL A 33 -9.25 10.71 3.41
C VAL A 33 -9.85 11.44 4.62
N THR A 34 -10.55 10.70 5.47
CA THR A 34 -11.07 11.19 6.74
C THR A 34 -10.45 10.39 7.90
N LYS A 35 -10.69 10.85 9.12
CA LYS A 35 -10.21 10.16 10.33
C LYS A 35 -10.79 8.75 10.50
N ASP A 36 -11.90 8.45 9.83
CA ASP A 36 -12.55 7.14 9.92
C ASP A 36 -12.06 6.16 8.86
N ASP A 37 -11.12 6.58 8.03
CA ASP A 37 -10.58 5.77 6.94
C ASP A 37 -9.28 5.09 7.32
N ILE A 38 -8.94 4.08 6.54
CA ILE A 38 -7.64 3.43 6.58
C ILE A 38 -6.95 3.67 5.24
N ALA A 39 -5.78 4.26 5.28
CA ALA A 39 -4.93 4.38 4.10
C ALA A 39 -4.02 3.17 4.04
N PHE A 40 -4.23 2.32 3.03
CA PHE A 40 -3.47 1.10 2.84
C PHE A 40 -2.50 1.28 1.68
N ILE A 41 -1.21 1.23 1.97
CA ILE A 41 -0.17 1.53 0.98
C ILE A 41 0.58 0.26 0.61
N LEU A 42 0.69 0.01 -0.68
CA LEU A 42 1.45 -1.12 -1.22
C LEU A 42 2.67 -0.59 -1.97
N SER A 43 3.84 -0.92 -1.48
CA SER A 43 5.11 -0.50 -2.09
C SER A 43 6.07 -1.68 -2.12
N ILE A 44 6.68 -1.95 -3.27
CA ILE A 44 7.62 -3.05 -3.36
C ILE A 44 8.96 -2.65 -2.75
N ARG A 45 9.55 -1.56 -3.19
CA ARG A 45 10.88 -1.18 -2.72
C ARG A 45 10.98 0.27 -2.27
N ASN A 46 10.63 1.19 -3.13
CA ASN A 46 10.80 2.61 -2.85
C ASN A 46 9.50 3.34 -2.97
N SER A 47 9.27 4.20 -2.03
CA SER A 47 8.21 5.18 -2.14
C SER A 47 8.66 6.31 -3.05
N THR A 48 7.75 6.77 -3.91
CA THR A 48 7.93 8.04 -4.57
C THR A 48 7.69 9.14 -3.55
N PRO A 49 8.20 10.37 -3.78
CA PRO A 49 7.91 11.48 -2.88
C PRO A 49 6.40 11.72 -2.69
N GLU A 50 5.63 11.52 -3.75
CA GLU A 50 4.17 11.69 -3.71
C GLU A 50 3.52 10.69 -2.75
N LEU A 51 4.02 9.46 -2.72
CA LEU A 51 3.49 8.43 -1.84
C LEU A 51 3.77 8.76 -0.38
N ALA A 52 4.97 9.25 -0.08
CA ALA A 52 5.33 9.68 1.26
C ALA A 52 4.48 10.86 1.72
N ARG A 53 4.26 11.84 0.83
CA ARG A 53 3.38 12.97 1.14
C ARG A 53 1.94 12.52 1.37
N SER A 54 1.47 11.56 0.59
CA SER A 54 0.13 11.00 0.75
C SER A 54 -0.03 10.32 2.12
N ALA A 55 0.95 9.50 2.50
CA ALA A 55 0.96 8.85 3.80
C ALA A 55 0.92 9.84 4.95
N ARG A 56 1.76 10.88 4.86
CA ARG A 56 1.80 11.94 5.86
C ARG A 56 0.47 12.67 5.94
N ALA A 57 -0.11 13.02 4.80
CA ALA A 57 -1.39 13.73 4.76
C ALA A 57 -2.51 12.90 5.38
N ALA A 58 -2.57 11.61 5.07
CA ALA A 58 -3.54 10.71 5.66
C ALA A 58 -3.41 10.65 7.19
N ARG A 59 -2.18 10.55 7.68
CA ARG A 59 -1.91 10.52 9.12
C ARG A 59 -2.33 11.83 9.79
N MET A 60 -2.05 12.96 9.15
CA MET A 60 -2.44 14.27 9.69
C MET A 60 -3.96 14.46 9.76
N LYS A 61 -4.70 13.79 8.88
CA LYS A 61 -6.17 13.80 8.91
C LYS A 61 -6.74 12.86 9.98
N GLY A 62 -5.89 12.11 10.65
CA GLY A 62 -6.30 11.17 11.69
C GLY A 62 -6.64 9.77 11.19
N ALA A 63 -6.44 9.50 9.90
CA ALA A 63 -6.62 8.15 9.37
C ALA A 63 -5.52 7.23 9.87
N LYS A 64 -5.83 5.95 9.97
CA LYS A 64 -4.81 4.94 10.21
C LYS A 64 -4.07 4.65 8.91
N VAL A 65 -2.76 4.51 8.99
CA VAL A 65 -1.91 4.23 7.82
C VAL A 65 -1.26 2.88 8.00
N ILE A 66 -1.50 1.98 7.07
CA ILE A 66 -0.91 0.64 7.02
C ILE A 66 -0.08 0.57 5.76
N THR A 67 1.19 0.26 5.89
CA THR A 67 2.09 0.13 4.74
C THR A 67 2.61 -1.29 4.64
N CYS A 68 2.54 -1.84 3.43
CA CYS A 68 3.21 -3.10 3.08
C CYS A 68 4.38 -2.77 2.18
N CYS A 69 5.58 -3.13 2.59
CA CYS A 69 6.80 -2.80 1.89
C CYS A 69 7.74 -4.00 1.84
N CYS A 70 8.44 -4.15 0.73
CA CYS A 70 9.41 -5.22 0.55
C CYS A 70 10.85 -4.73 0.64
N LYS A 71 11.06 -3.53 1.12
CA LYS A 71 12.38 -2.95 1.35
C LYS A 71 12.50 -2.52 2.81
N SER A 72 13.55 -2.98 3.48
CA SER A 72 13.82 -2.59 4.87
C SER A 72 15.16 -1.83 4.92
N PRO A 73 15.23 -0.66 5.54
CA PRO A 73 14.12 0.08 6.14
C PRO A 73 13.22 0.72 5.08
N CYS A 74 11.95 0.89 5.41
CA CYS A 74 10.98 1.53 4.54
C CYS A 74 10.81 2.99 4.94
N GLU A 75 10.91 3.89 3.97
CA GLU A 75 10.79 5.33 4.25
C GLU A 75 9.39 5.71 4.74
N LEU A 76 8.38 4.91 4.40
CA LEU A 76 7.01 5.15 4.80
C LEU A 76 6.73 4.75 6.24
N GLU A 77 7.64 4.00 6.87
CA GLU A 77 7.44 3.50 8.24
C GLU A 77 7.16 4.63 9.23
N LYS A 78 7.86 5.74 9.10
CA LYS A 78 7.70 6.88 10.02
C LYS A 78 6.32 7.54 9.92
N PHE A 79 5.59 7.31 8.85
CA PHE A 79 4.24 7.86 8.67
C PHE A 79 3.17 6.78 8.85
N SER A 80 3.55 5.57 9.20
CA SER A 80 2.64 4.42 9.27
C SER A 80 2.38 4.02 10.70
N ASP A 81 1.14 3.66 10.98
CA ASP A 81 0.77 3.07 12.27
C ASP A 81 1.19 1.61 12.31
N ILE A 82 1.11 0.94 11.18
CA ILE A 82 1.54 -0.45 11.02
C ILE A 82 2.35 -0.56 9.74
N THR A 83 3.50 -1.21 9.83
CA THR A 83 4.31 -1.52 8.65
C THR A 83 4.51 -3.02 8.58
N ILE A 84 4.12 -3.60 7.45
CA ILE A 84 4.27 -5.03 7.18
C ILE A 84 5.35 -5.20 6.14
N TYR A 85 6.37 -5.97 6.46
CA TYR A 85 7.49 -6.22 5.55
C TYR A 85 7.36 -7.57 4.88
N GLY A 86 7.46 -7.57 3.55
CA GLY A 86 7.67 -8.78 2.77
C GLY A 86 9.11 -8.83 2.31
N HIS A 87 9.60 -10.02 2.00
CA HIS A 87 10.90 -10.19 1.39
C HIS A 87 10.73 -10.36 -0.11
N SER A 88 11.29 -9.42 -0.89
CA SER A 88 11.21 -9.48 -2.35
C SER A 88 12.61 -9.68 -2.93
N GLU A 89 12.75 -10.69 -3.77
CA GLU A 89 14.00 -10.97 -4.45
C GLU A 89 13.97 -10.46 -5.88
N GLN A 90 15.17 -10.14 -6.38
CA GLN A 90 15.34 -9.83 -7.78
C GLN A 90 15.11 -11.09 -8.60
N ILE A 91 14.18 -11.03 -9.55
CA ILE A 91 13.90 -12.17 -10.44
C ILE A 91 14.64 -12.08 -11.77
N MET A 92 14.86 -10.87 -12.26
CA MET A 92 15.61 -10.70 -13.52
C MET A 92 16.09 -9.26 -13.68
N LYS A 93 17.02 -9.08 -14.60
CA LYS A 93 17.49 -7.76 -15.01
C LYS A 93 17.34 -7.66 -16.53
N VAL A 94 16.53 -6.73 -16.99
CA VAL A 94 16.23 -6.57 -18.41
C VAL A 94 16.53 -5.13 -18.81
N SER A 95 17.39 -4.96 -19.81
CA SER A 95 17.74 -3.63 -20.36
C SER A 95 18.14 -2.64 -19.26
N GLY A 96 18.93 -3.10 -18.29
CA GLY A 96 19.36 -2.26 -17.17
C GLY A 96 18.33 -2.07 -16.07
N MET A 97 17.11 -2.57 -16.25
CA MET A 97 16.06 -2.49 -15.25
C MET A 97 16.04 -3.76 -14.40
N THR A 98 16.01 -3.58 -13.10
CA THR A 98 15.90 -4.69 -12.15
C THR A 98 14.44 -4.95 -11.84
N VAL A 99 14.02 -6.20 -12.00
CA VAL A 99 12.65 -6.62 -11.73
C VAL A 99 12.61 -7.41 -10.43
N TYR A 100 11.73 -7.01 -9.54
CA TYR A 100 11.54 -7.66 -8.24
C TYR A 100 10.22 -8.41 -8.20
N SER A 101 10.18 -9.49 -7.43
CA SER A 101 8.96 -10.28 -7.27
C SER A 101 7.89 -9.49 -6.54
N ARG A 102 6.64 -9.58 -7.04
CA ARG A 102 5.46 -9.02 -6.37
C ARG A 102 4.73 -10.05 -5.52
N ILE A 103 5.18 -11.30 -5.54
CA ILE A 103 4.56 -12.38 -4.78
C ILE A 103 4.44 -12.06 -3.28
N PRO A 104 5.45 -11.47 -2.62
CA PRO A 104 5.31 -11.14 -1.20
C PRO A 104 4.12 -10.22 -0.90
N LEU A 105 3.87 -9.22 -1.75
CA LEU A 105 2.71 -8.34 -1.57
C LEU A 105 1.40 -9.09 -1.77
N LEU A 106 1.36 -10.00 -2.75
CA LEU A 106 0.18 -10.82 -2.99
C LEU A 106 -0.11 -11.73 -1.78
N ILE A 107 0.91 -12.32 -1.19
CA ILE A 107 0.75 -13.15 0.00
C ILE A 107 0.20 -12.32 1.16
N ILE A 108 0.74 -11.12 1.38
CA ILE A 108 0.29 -10.25 2.47
C ILE A 108 -1.17 -9.87 2.27
N THR A 109 -1.53 -9.36 1.11
CA THR A 109 -2.90 -8.90 0.85
C THR A 109 -3.89 -10.06 0.91
N ARG A 110 -3.53 -11.21 0.36
CA ARG A 110 -4.39 -12.39 0.39
C ARG A 110 -4.57 -12.92 1.81
N THR A 111 -3.52 -12.94 2.61
CA THR A 111 -3.58 -13.35 4.01
C THR A 111 -4.53 -12.46 4.80
N ILE A 112 -4.46 -11.15 4.58
CA ILE A 112 -5.34 -10.19 5.23
C ILE A 112 -6.79 -10.48 4.86
N ILE A 113 -7.06 -10.69 3.57
CA ILE A 113 -8.42 -10.99 3.07
C ILE A 113 -8.97 -12.27 3.71
N GLU A 114 -8.18 -13.30 3.74
CA GLU A 114 -8.62 -14.58 4.31
C GLU A 114 -8.86 -14.48 5.82
N TYR A 115 -8.06 -13.67 6.51
CA TYR A 115 -8.27 -13.43 7.94
C TYR A 115 -9.56 -12.65 8.20
N ILE A 116 -9.80 -11.57 7.45
CA ILE A 116 -10.99 -10.73 7.62
C ILE A 116 -12.25 -11.50 7.25
N GLY A 117 -12.17 -12.37 6.24
CA GLY A 117 -13.31 -13.11 5.71
C GLY A 117 -13.74 -14.31 6.54
N GLN A 118 -13.08 -14.58 7.64
CA GLN A 118 -13.46 -15.70 8.51
C GLN A 118 -14.77 -15.47 9.27
#